data_8c06f2a4a78a8492bd060c983ebcbc3e
#
_entry.id   8c06f2a4a78a8492bd060c983ebcbc3e
#
_cell.length_a   1.000
_cell.length_b   1.000
_cell.length_c   1.000
_cell.angle_alpha   90.00
_cell.angle_beta   90.00
_cell.angle_gamma   90.00
#
_symmetry.space_group_name_H-M   'P 1'
#
loop_
_entity.id
_entity.type
_entity.pdbx_description
1 polymer ?
#
loop_
_entity_poly.entity_id
_entity_poly.type
_entity_poly.pdbx_seq_one_letter_code
_entity_poly.pdbx_strand_id
1 'polypeptide(L)'
;MRAAVMTGPGRIRIERAARPDPGPNQVRIRLEGCGVCASNLVPWSGPEWMQFPTQPGALGHEGWGVVDALGECVEGLSVGDRVAALSYKAYAEYDVADADAVVRLPAALAGQPFPGEPLGCAMNIFHRSDIRAGQTIAIVGIGFLGAILTRLASDAGARVVAVSRRPFSLDVAREMGACEIIPMEDHDSIIGRVKDLTAGACCDRVIEAVGKQWPLDLAAELTRERGKLIVAGYHQDGPRQVNMWLWNWRGLDVINAHERDPKIYVHGMREAVEAVASGRLDPRALYTHTYPLDRLDTALDATRDRPAGFLKALVTL
;
A
#
# COMPACT_ATOMS: atom_id res chain seq x y z
N MET A 1 0.06 5.03 -27.95
CA MET A 1 -0.66 4.53 -26.79
C MET A 1 -1.50 5.61 -26.16
N ARG A 2 -2.55 5.26 -25.44
CA ARG A 2 -3.30 6.18 -24.57
C ARG A 2 -2.58 6.29 -23.22
N ALA A 3 -2.52 7.49 -22.68
CA ALA A 3 -1.91 7.73 -21.37
C ALA A 3 -2.58 8.89 -20.66
N ALA A 4 -2.67 8.82 -19.36
CA ALA A 4 -3.15 9.93 -18.54
C ALA A 4 -2.04 10.97 -18.36
N VAL A 5 -2.41 12.24 -18.51
CA VAL A 5 -1.55 13.40 -18.26
C VAL A 5 -2.26 14.31 -17.29
N MET A 6 -1.64 14.57 -16.17
CA MET A 6 -2.12 15.55 -15.22
C MET A 6 -1.77 16.95 -15.74
N THR A 7 -2.79 17.76 -16.02
CA THR A 7 -2.64 19.08 -16.66
C THR A 7 -2.70 20.24 -15.66
N GLY A 8 -3.01 19.95 -14.42
CA GLY A 8 -3.11 20.87 -13.31
C GLY A 8 -3.71 20.19 -12.09
N PRO A 9 -3.82 20.88 -10.96
CA PRO A 9 -4.44 20.37 -9.75
C PRO A 9 -5.85 19.81 -10.03
N GLY A 10 -6.10 18.55 -9.66
CA GLY A 10 -7.39 17.90 -9.85
C GLY A 10 -7.83 17.75 -11.31
N ARG A 11 -6.91 17.79 -12.29
CA ARG A 11 -7.25 17.73 -13.72
C ARG A 11 -6.39 16.72 -14.46
N ILE A 12 -7.04 15.77 -15.11
CA ILE A 12 -6.40 14.79 -15.99
C ILE A 12 -6.99 14.91 -17.40
N ARG A 13 -6.13 14.69 -18.38
CA ARG A 13 -6.52 14.48 -19.77
C ARG A 13 -5.88 13.20 -20.29
N ILE A 14 -6.65 12.40 -21.04
CA ILE A 14 -6.11 11.25 -21.75
C ILE A 14 -5.55 11.74 -23.09
N GLU A 15 -4.28 11.44 -23.32
CA GLU A 15 -3.58 11.84 -24.54
C GLU A 15 -3.05 10.63 -25.31
N ARG A 16 -2.77 10.85 -26.58
CA ARG A 16 -2.00 9.89 -27.38
C ARG A 16 -0.51 10.21 -27.27
N ALA A 17 0.25 9.29 -26.70
CA ALA A 17 1.70 9.37 -26.58
C ALA A 17 2.39 8.29 -27.43
N ALA A 18 3.67 8.48 -27.72
CA ALA A 18 4.49 7.43 -28.31
C ALA A 18 4.55 6.23 -27.32
N ARG A 19 4.50 5.02 -27.87
CA ARG A 19 4.76 3.83 -27.09
C ARG A 19 6.25 3.80 -26.72
N PRO A 20 6.61 3.63 -25.44
CA PRO A 20 8.02 3.64 -25.05
C PRO A 20 8.73 2.39 -25.58
N ASP A 21 9.99 2.51 -25.97
CA ASP A 21 10.84 1.38 -26.27
C ASP A 21 11.67 1.01 -25.04
N PRO A 22 11.84 -0.28 -24.72
CA PRO A 22 12.64 -0.69 -23.58
C PRO A 22 14.13 -0.48 -23.87
N GLY A 23 14.86 0.02 -22.87
CA GLY A 23 16.33 0.02 -22.89
C GLY A 23 16.90 -1.40 -22.78
N PRO A 24 18.24 -1.56 -22.89
CA PRO A 24 18.87 -2.89 -22.95
C PRO A 24 18.50 -3.84 -21.81
N ASN A 25 18.36 -3.34 -20.59
CA ASN A 25 18.02 -4.13 -19.40
C ASN A 25 16.55 -3.96 -18.96
N GLN A 26 15.69 -3.44 -19.83
CA GLN A 26 14.31 -3.13 -19.51
C GLN A 26 13.33 -4.02 -20.27
N VAL A 27 12.15 -4.15 -19.74
CA VAL A 27 11.01 -4.75 -20.41
C VAL A 27 9.93 -3.71 -20.65
N ARG A 28 9.25 -3.79 -21.78
CA ARG A 28 7.99 -3.08 -22.00
C ARG A 28 6.84 -3.98 -21.61
N ILE A 29 5.91 -3.42 -20.85
CA ILE A 29 4.73 -4.10 -20.36
C ILE A 29 3.51 -3.45 -21.01
N ARG A 30 2.69 -4.25 -21.69
CA ARG A 30 1.32 -3.88 -22.04
C ARG A 30 0.49 -4.06 -20.78
N LEU A 31 0.09 -2.95 -20.19
CA LEU A 31 -0.59 -2.94 -18.92
C LEU A 31 -2.04 -3.44 -19.04
N GLU A 32 -2.48 -4.23 -18.07
CA GLU A 32 -3.86 -4.65 -17.86
C GLU A 32 -4.55 -3.73 -16.86
N GLY A 33 -3.76 -3.13 -15.96
CA GLY A 33 -4.25 -2.21 -14.97
C GLY A 33 -3.16 -1.64 -14.06
N CYS A 34 -3.58 -0.71 -13.23
CA CYS A 34 -2.76 -0.09 -12.19
C CYS A 34 -3.61 0.19 -10.95
N GLY A 35 -3.07 -0.06 -9.77
CA GLY A 35 -3.70 0.38 -8.53
C GLY A 35 -3.57 1.89 -8.34
N VAL A 36 -4.49 2.47 -7.55
CA VAL A 36 -4.44 3.88 -7.16
C VAL A 36 -3.95 4.00 -5.73
N CYS A 37 -2.77 4.57 -5.57
CA CYS A 37 -2.13 4.75 -4.26
C CYS A 37 -2.52 6.08 -3.60
N ALA A 38 -2.68 6.06 -2.28
CA ALA A 38 -2.89 7.30 -1.51
C ALA A 38 -1.70 8.27 -1.59
N SER A 39 -0.49 7.81 -1.94
CA SER A 39 0.66 8.67 -2.19
C SER A 39 0.46 9.63 -3.37
N ASN A 40 -0.46 9.31 -4.28
CA ASN A 40 -0.81 10.19 -5.41
C ASN A 40 -1.67 11.40 -4.99
N LEU A 41 -2.23 11.42 -3.78
CA LEU A 41 -3.17 12.48 -3.37
C LEU A 41 -2.50 13.84 -3.18
N VAL A 42 -1.25 13.89 -2.71
CA VAL A 42 -0.52 15.16 -2.62
C VAL A 42 -0.18 15.69 -4.02
N PRO A 43 0.44 14.92 -4.93
CA PRO A 43 0.56 15.35 -6.33
C PRO A 43 -0.78 15.75 -6.97
N TRP A 44 -1.85 15.00 -6.71
CA TRP A 44 -3.20 15.29 -7.23
C TRP A 44 -3.74 16.66 -6.75
N SER A 45 -3.40 17.07 -5.53
CA SER A 45 -3.78 18.39 -5.02
C SER A 45 -3.01 19.55 -5.64
N GLY A 46 -1.92 19.28 -6.35
CA GLY A 46 -1.11 20.28 -7.05
C GLY A 46 -0.30 21.17 -6.15
N PRO A 47 0.59 20.64 -5.30
CA PRO A 47 1.48 21.44 -4.48
C PRO A 47 2.46 22.26 -5.34
N GLU A 48 3.02 23.35 -4.82
CA GLU A 48 3.88 24.30 -5.54
C GLU A 48 5.08 23.67 -6.24
N TRP A 49 5.62 22.57 -5.67
CA TRP A 49 6.74 21.85 -6.29
C TRP A 49 6.34 20.95 -7.48
N MET A 50 5.03 20.76 -7.71
CA MET A 50 4.54 19.91 -8.80
C MET A 50 4.55 20.70 -10.12
N GLN A 51 5.15 20.12 -11.16
CA GLN A 51 5.16 20.69 -12.50
C GLN A 51 4.07 20.09 -13.38
N PHE A 52 3.41 20.95 -14.14
CA PHE A 52 2.37 20.55 -15.08
C PHE A 52 2.69 21.06 -16.50
N PRO A 53 2.28 20.33 -17.55
CA PRO A 53 1.71 18.99 -17.51
C PRO A 53 2.74 17.93 -17.07
N THR A 54 2.25 16.85 -16.46
CA THR A 54 3.11 15.69 -16.13
C THR A 54 3.49 14.91 -17.39
N GLN A 55 4.49 14.02 -17.25
CA GLN A 55 4.75 13.04 -18.30
C GLN A 55 3.56 12.09 -18.46
N PRO A 56 3.32 11.54 -19.68
CA PRO A 56 2.27 10.57 -19.91
C PRO A 56 2.41 9.34 -19.00
N GLY A 57 1.33 8.94 -18.34
CA GLY A 57 1.27 7.82 -17.44
C GLY A 57 1.82 8.06 -16.03
N ALA A 58 2.41 9.24 -15.78
CA ALA A 58 3.07 9.57 -14.51
C ALA A 58 2.18 9.32 -13.27
N LEU A 59 2.85 9.02 -12.15
CA LEU A 59 2.33 8.67 -10.84
C LEU A 59 1.73 7.25 -10.73
N GLY A 60 1.44 6.56 -11.82
CA GLY A 60 1.06 5.14 -11.78
C GLY A 60 2.26 4.27 -11.40
N HIS A 61 2.21 3.59 -10.24
CA HIS A 61 3.34 2.77 -9.76
C HIS A 61 2.92 1.39 -9.21
N GLU A 62 1.67 1.02 -9.42
CA GLU A 62 1.12 -0.27 -9.01
C GLU A 62 0.66 -1.09 -10.22
N GLY A 63 1.48 -1.08 -11.29
CA GLY A 63 1.13 -1.67 -12.59
C GLY A 63 1.25 -3.20 -12.62
N TRP A 64 0.36 -3.83 -13.39
CA TRP A 64 0.46 -5.22 -13.81
C TRP A 64 0.03 -5.36 -15.27
N GLY A 65 0.53 -6.39 -15.95
CA GLY A 65 0.21 -6.62 -17.37
C GLY A 65 1.02 -7.74 -17.97
N VAL A 66 1.25 -7.67 -19.27
CA VAL A 66 1.93 -8.70 -20.05
C VAL A 66 3.17 -8.09 -20.70
N VAL A 67 4.30 -8.77 -20.63
CA VAL A 67 5.54 -8.38 -21.31
C VAL A 67 5.29 -8.35 -22.81
N ASP A 68 5.51 -7.20 -23.44
CA ASP A 68 5.26 -6.94 -24.87
C ASP A 68 6.55 -6.84 -25.68
N ALA A 69 7.65 -6.40 -25.05
CA ALA A 69 8.98 -6.36 -25.64
C ALA A 69 10.07 -6.47 -24.59
N LEU A 70 11.23 -6.94 -25.00
CA LEU A 70 12.41 -7.12 -24.14
C LEU A 70 13.57 -6.29 -24.71
N GLY A 71 14.38 -5.71 -23.81
CA GLY A 71 15.69 -5.19 -24.14
C GLY A 71 16.68 -6.33 -24.43
N GLU A 72 17.74 -6.03 -25.15
CA GLU A 72 18.70 -7.02 -25.68
C GLU A 72 19.47 -7.80 -24.60
N CYS A 73 19.57 -7.24 -23.36
CA CYS A 73 20.28 -7.86 -22.23
C CYS A 73 19.33 -8.53 -21.22
N VAL A 74 18.02 -8.60 -21.51
CA VAL A 74 17.06 -9.17 -20.58
C VAL A 74 17.09 -10.69 -20.66
N GLU A 75 17.36 -11.32 -19.51
CA GLU A 75 17.31 -12.76 -19.33
C GLU A 75 16.17 -13.17 -18.38
N GLY A 76 15.69 -14.40 -18.50
CA GLY A 76 14.74 -15.01 -17.57
C GLY A 76 13.28 -14.55 -17.73
N LEU A 77 12.98 -13.60 -18.63
CA LEU A 77 11.63 -13.17 -19.01
C LEU A 77 11.38 -13.43 -20.50
N SER A 78 10.12 -13.60 -20.86
CA SER A 78 9.69 -13.80 -22.24
C SER A 78 8.52 -12.90 -22.59
N VAL A 79 8.41 -12.52 -23.87
CA VAL A 79 7.19 -11.88 -24.40
C VAL A 79 6.02 -12.81 -24.15
N GLY A 80 4.93 -12.28 -23.59
CA GLY A 80 3.77 -13.05 -23.17
C GLY A 80 3.74 -13.39 -21.67
N ASP A 81 4.86 -13.24 -20.94
CA ASP A 81 4.84 -13.42 -19.48
C ASP A 81 3.94 -12.37 -18.84
N ARG A 82 3.05 -12.80 -17.97
CA ARG A 82 2.24 -11.91 -17.14
C ARG A 82 3.01 -11.51 -15.90
N VAL A 83 3.03 -10.22 -15.58
CA VAL A 83 3.92 -9.64 -14.58
C VAL A 83 3.25 -8.56 -13.74
N ALA A 84 3.74 -8.36 -12.52
CA ALA A 84 3.61 -7.14 -11.75
C ALA A 84 4.94 -6.38 -11.79
N ALA A 85 4.92 -5.05 -11.84
CA ALA A 85 6.12 -4.25 -11.99
C ALA A 85 6.19 -3.11 -10.98
N LEU A 86 7.39 -2.82 -10.53
CA LEU A 86 7.73 -1.56 -9.89
C LEU A 86 8.14 -0.58 -11.00
N SER A 87 7.18 0.22 -11.45
CA SER A 87 7.35 1.25 -12.51
C SER A 87 6.65 2.53 -12.09
N TYR A 88 6.75 3.61 -12.86
CA TYR A 88 6.24 4.91 -12.41
C TYR A 88 5.37 5.65 -13.42
N LYS A 89 5.03 5.00 -14.54
CA LYS A 89 4.18 5.58 -15.61
C LYS A 89 3.03 4.66 -16.00
N ALA A 90 2.53 3.89 -15.04
CA ALA A 90 1.54 2.85 -15.29
C ALA A 90 0.09 3.36 -15.43
N TYR A 91 -0.17 4.67 -15.43
CA TYR A 91 -1.45 5.22 -15.88
C TYR A 91 -1.46 5.41 -17.40
N ALA A 92 -1.07 4.37 -18.14
CA ALA A 92 -0.96 4.31 -19.58
C ALA A 92 -1.13 2.88 -20.09
N GLU A 93 -1.42 2.69 -21.39
CA GLU A 93 -1.53 1.36 -21.99
C GLU A 93 -0.21 0.57 -21.98
N TYR A 94 0.94 1.26 -21.92
CA TYR A 94 2.28 0.64 -21.87
C TYR A 94 3.18 1.43 -20.91
N ASP A 95 4.01 0.70 -20.19
CA ASP A 95 5.11 1.27 -19.40
C ASP A 95 6.37 0.43 -19.60
N VAL A 96 7.51 0.94 -19.18
CA VAL A 96 8.79 0.22 -19.13
C VAL A 96 9.27 0.11 -17.70
N ALA A 97 9.86 -1.03 -17.39
CA ALA A 97 10.47 -1.29 -16.08
C ALA A 97 11.83 -1.99 -16.27
N ASP A 98 12.73 -1.81 -15.32
CA ASP A 98 13.94 -2.62 -15.28
C ASP A 98 13.57 -4.10 -15.06
N ALA A 99 14.25 -5.00 -15.74
CA ALA A 99 13.90 -6.43 -15.69
C ALA A 99 13.97 -7.03 -14.27
N ASP A 100 14.85 -6.51 -13.42
CA ASP A 100 14.97 -6.90 -12.00
C ASP A 100 13.90 -6.28 -11.10
N ALA A 101 13.18 -5.27 -11.60
CA ALA A 101 12.02 -4.63 -10.94
C ALA A 101 10.67 -5.27 -11.32
N VAL A 102 10.70 -6.43 -11.98
CA VAL A 102 9.52 -7.15 -12.48
C VAL A 102 9.39 -8.50 -11.78
N VAL A 103 8.17 -8.88 -11.44
CA VAL A 103 7.85 -10.19 -10.84
C VAL A 103 6.84 -10.91 -11.70
N ARG A 104 7.20 -12.13 -12.17
CA ARG A 104 6.31 -12.98 -12.95
C ARG A 104 5.11 -13.46 -12.12
N LEU A 105 3.93 -13.39 -12.70
CA LEU A 105 2.69 -13.88 -12.12
C LEU A 105 2.41 -15.32 -12.63
N PRO A 106 2.28 -16.30 -11.72
CA PRO A 106 2.01 -17.68 -12.12
C PRO A 106 0.60 -17.84 -12.70
N ALA A 107 0.38 -18.93 -13.42
CA ALA A 107 -0.90 -19.26 -14.07
C ALA A 107 -2.09 -19.28 -13.08
N ALA A 108 -1.86 -19.62 -11.82
CA ALA A 108 -2.89 -19.59 -10.77
C ALA A 108 -3.51 -18.18 -10.56
N LEU A 109 -2.81 -17.13 -10.97
CA LEU A 109 -3.27 -15.75 -10.89
C LEU A 109 -3.77 -15.20 -12.25
N ALA A 110 -3.98 -16.07 -13.24
CA ALA A 110 -4.46 -15.65 -14.56
C ALA A 110 -5.81 -14.91 -14.46
N GLY A 111 -5.93 -13.78 -15.17
CA GLY A 111 -7.16 -12.98 -15.21
C GLY A 111 -7.49 -12.21 -13.91
N GLN A 112 -6.68 -12.33 -12.86
CA GLN A 112 -6.90 -11.60 -11.62
C GLN A 112 -6.10 -10.29 -11.61
N PRO A 113 -6.67 -9.15 -11.14
CA PRO A 113 -5.89 -7.94 -10.88
C PRO A 113 -4.78 -8.22 -9.87
N PHE A 114 -3.57 -7.73 -10.17
CA PHE A 114 -2.45 -7.94 -9.25
C PHE A 114 -1.57 -6.69 -9.13
N PRO A 115 -2.01 -5.66 -8.40
CA PRO A 115 -1.14 -4.53 -8.03
C PRO A 115 -0.07 -5.03 -7.04
N GLY A 116 1.08 -5.48 -7.57
CA GLY A 116 2.11 -6.16 -6.77
C GLY A 116 2.83 -5.23 -5.79
N GLU A 117 3.00 -3.97 -6.16
CA GLU A 117 3.72 -2.98 -5.35
C GLU A 117 3.13 -2.82 -3.94
N PRO A 118 1.84 -2.51 -3.74
CA PRO A 118 1.30 -2.31 -2.39
C PRO A 118 1.21 -3.61 -1.58
N LEU A 119 1.14 -4.77 -2.22
CA LEU A 119 1.24 -6.06 -1.55
C LEU A 119 2.67 -6.30 -1.08
N GLY A 120 3.67 -5.99 -1.89
CA GLY A 120 5.09 -6.03 -1.52
C GLY A 120 5.41 -5.07 -0.37
N CYS A 121 4.84 -3.86 -0.39
CA CYS A 121 4.90 -2.93 0.74
C CYS A 121 4.42 -3.59 2.04
N ALA A 122 3.28 -4.28 2.00
CA ALA A 122 2.73 -4.94 3.18
C ALA A 122 3.67 -6.03 3.71
N MET A 123 4.28 -6.84 2.83
CA MET A 123 5.26 -7.86 3.22
C MET A 123 6.48 -7.23 3.89
N ASN A 124 7.07 -6.19 3.29
CA ASN A 124 8.23 -5.51 3.84
C ASN A 124 7.93 -4.86 5.20
N ILE A 125 6.78 -4.21 5.37
CA ILE A 125 6.36 -3.65 6.65
C ILE A 125 6.17 -4.75 7.70
N PHE A 126 5.56 -5.86 7.32
CA PHE A 126 5.35 -7.00 8.21
C PHE A 126 6.69 -7.57 8.70
N HIS A 127 7.68 -7.78 7.82
CA HIS A 127 9.02 -8.21 8.20
C HIS A 127 9.69 -7.24 9.18
N ARG A 128 9.64 -5.94 8.90
CA ARG A 128 10.23 -4.93 9.79
C ARG A 128 9.51 -4.81 11.13
N SER A 129 8.25 -5.23 11.20
CA SER A 129 7.48 -5.22 12.45
C SER A 129 7.91 -6.32 13.42
N ASP A 130 8.58 -7.39 12.97
CA ASP A 130 9.02 -8.52 13.80
C ASP A 130 7.88 -9.05 14.70
N ILE A 131 6.72 -9.26 14.07
CA ILE A 131 5.51 -9.76 14.77
C ILE A 131 5.66 -11.26 14.99
N ARG A 132 5.30 -11.73 16.20
CA ARG A 132 5.40 -13.12 16.62
C ARG A 132 4.10 -13.61 17.24
N ALA A 133 3.92 -14.92 17.22
CA ALA A 133 2.78 -15.56 17.89
C ALA A 133 2.69 -15.19 19.37
N GLY A 134 1.46 -14.99 19.83
CA GLY A 134 1.15 -14.63 21.23
C GLY A 134 1.32 -13.15 21.57
N GLN A 135 1.87 -12.31 20.68
CA GLN A 135 1.94 -10.87 20.89
C GLN A 135 0.58 -10.21 20.70
N THR A 136 0.36 -9.08 21.37
CA THR A 136 -0.78 -8.19 21.12
C THR A 136 -0.34 -7.03 20.23
N ILE A 137 -1.01 -6.88 19.09
CA ILE A 137 -0.67 -5.90 18.03
C ILE A 137 -1.84 -4.93 17.88
N ALA A 138 -1.57 -3.63 17.87
CA ALA A 138 -2.56 -2.66 17.39
C ALA A 138 -2.23 -2.21 15.98
N ILE A 139 -3.25 -2.11 15.11
CA ILE A 139 -3.13 -1.52 13.78
C ILE A 139 -4.05 -0.30 13.71
N VAL A 140 -3.44 0.88 13.66
CA VAL A 140 -4.12 2.17 13.61
C VAL A 140 -4.26 2.59 12.15
N GLY A 141 -5.47 2.47 11.64
CA GLY A 141 -5.78 2.74 10.23
C GLY A 141 -5.98 1.48 9.39
N ILE A 142 -7.24 1.13 9.17
CA ILE A 142 -7.61 -0.01 8.33
C ILE A 142 -8.06 0.52 6.96
N GLY A 143 -7.06 0.80 6.13
CA GLY A 143 -7.16 0.91 4.68
C GLY A 143 -6.74 -0.39 4.02
N PHE A 144 -6.40 -0.36 2.73
CA PHE A 144 -5.88 -1.53 2.01
C PHE A 144 -4.66 -2.15 2.73
N LEU A 145 -3.66 -1.31 3.03
CA LEU A 145 -2.43 -1.75 3.70
C LEU A 145 -2.71 -2.31 5.10
N GLY A 146 -3.50 -1.59 5.91
CA GLY A 146 -3.84 -2.03 7.27
C GLY A 146 -4.64 -3.33 7.28
N ALA A 147 -5.51 -3.58 6.30
CA ALA A 147 -6.25 -4.83 6.14
C ALA A 147 -5.31 -6.01 5.86
N ILE A 148 -4.37 -5.85 4.92
CA ILE A 148 -3.35 -6.88 4.62
C ILE A 148 -2.48 -7.17 5.84
N LEU A 149 -1.99 -6.12 6.54
CA LEU A 149 -1.19 -6.26 7.76
C LEU A 149 -1.97 -6.95 8.89
N THR A 150 -3.28 -6.71 8.99
CA THR A 150 -4.17 -7.41 9.94
C THR A 150 -4.17 -8.91 9.65
N ARG A 151 -4.32 -9.30 8.38
CA ARG A 151 -4.28 -10.71 7.98
C ARG A 151 -2.92 -11.34 8.30
N LEU A 152 -1.83 -10.72 7.86
CA LEU A 152 -0.47 -11.24 8.09
C LEU A 152 -0.16 -11.40 9.59
N ALA A 153 -0.55 -10.42 10.42
CA ALA A 153 -0.34 -10.49 11.87
C ALA A 153 -1.19 -11.60 12.52
N SER A 154 -2.44 -11.74 12.10
CA SER A 154 -3.33 -12.80 12.58
C SER A 154 -2.81 -14.19 12.20
N ASP A 155 -2.37 -14.38 10.95
CA ASP A 155 -1.80 -15.65 10.47
C ASP A 155 -0.49 -16.02 11.19
N ALA A 156 0.27 -15.00 11.63
CA ALA A 156 1.45 -15.21 12.48
C ALA A 156 1.11 -15.59 13.95
N GLY A 157 -0.17 -15.69 14.29
CA GLY A 157 -0.64 -16.07 15.64
C GLY A 157 -0.64 -14.91 16.63
N ALA A 158 -0.63 -13.66 16.18
CA ALA A 158 -0.76 -12.51 17.04
C ALA A 158 -2.24 -12.19 17.34
N ARG A 159 -2.49 -11.55 18.50
CA ARG A 159 -3.80 -10.96 18.83
C ARG A 159 -3.87 -9.57 18.25
N VAL A 160 -4.71 -9.37 17.24
CA VAL A 160 -4.78 -8.09 16.52
C VAL A 160 -5.95 -7.25 17.00
N VAL A 161 -5.65 -6.02 17.43
CA VAL A 161 -6.59 -4.94 17.73
C VAL A 161 -6.59 -3.96 16.58
N ALA A 162 -7.69 -3.84 15.85
CA ALA A 162 -7.80 -2.95 14.72
C ALA A 162 -8.53 -1.65 15.10
N VAL A 163 -7.93 -0.50 14.79
CA VAL A 163 -8.49 0.83 15.08
C VAL A 163 -8.76 1.58 13.79
N SER A 164 -10.03 1.97 13.53
CA SER A 164 -10.39 2.70 12.32
C SER A 164 -11.62 3.60 12.53
N ARG A 165 -11.68 4.71 11.77
CA ARG A 165 -12.84 5.63 11.80
C ARG A 165 -14.06 5.08 11.07
N ARG A 166 -13.85 4.21 10.06
CA ARG A 166 -14.92 3.78 9.16
C ARG A 166 -15.46 2.42 9.59
N PRO A 167 -16.78 2.29 9.84
CA PRO A 167 -17.37 1.00 10.22
C PRO A 167 -17.06 -0.11 9.22
N PHE A 168 -17.21 0.14 7.92
CA PHE A 168 -16.83 -0.82 6.88
C PHE A 168 -15.39 -1.34 7.00
N SER A 169 -14.44 -0.46 7.33
CA SER A 169 -13.04 -0.88 7.53
C SER A 169 -12.87 -1.75 8.78
N LEU A 170 -13.65 -1.54 9.82
CA LEU A 170 -13.66 -2.37 11.01
C LEU A 170 -14.24 -3.77 10.72
N ASP A 171 -15.28 -3.84 9.90
CA ASP A 171 -15.83 -5.14 9.47
C ASP A 171 -14.80 -5.91 8.64
N VAL A 172 -14.13 -5.25 7.70
CA VAL A 172 -13.01 -5.86 6.94
C VAL A 172 -11.89 -6.32 7.88
N ALA A 173 -11.52 -5.53 8.90
CA ALA A 173 -10.49 -5.96 9.85
C ALA A 173 -10.89 -7.25 10.57
N ARG A 174 -12.17 -7.41 10.92
CA ARG A 174 -12.69 -8.64 11.54
C ARG A 174 -12.57 -9.83 10.58
N GLU A 175 -12.94 -9.65 9.31
CA GLU A 175 -12.77 -10.67 8.26
C GLU A 175 -11.29 -11.04 8.02
N MET A 176 -10.39 -10.07 8.18
CA MET A 176 -8.94 -10.27 8.11
C MET A 176 -8.33 -10.87 9.39
N GLY A 177 -9.14 -11.17 10.41
CA GLY A 177 -8.71 -11.90 11.60
C GLY A 177 -8.39 -11.01 12.82
N ALA A 178 -8.78 -9.73 12.82
CA ALA A 178 -8.71 -8.93 14.03
C ALA A 178 -9.62 -9.52 15.11
N CYS A 179 -9.08 -9.77 16.29
CA CYS A 179 -9.85 -10.29 17.43
C CYS A 179 -10.63 -9.18 18.14
N GLU A 180 -10.19 -7.93 18.01
CA GLU A 180 -10.86 -6.75 18.56
C GLU A 180 -10.87 -5.64 17.53
N ILE A 181 -11.98 -4.89 17.49
CA ILE A 181 -12.12 -3.71 16.65
C ILE A 181 -12.53 -2.52 17.49
N ILE A 182 -11.91 -1.38 17.29
CA ILE A 182 -12.16 -0.16 18.06
C ILE A 182 -12.43 1.00 17.10
N PRO A 183 -13.60 1.68 17.20
CA PRO A 183 -13.83 2.93 16.47
C PRO A 183 -12.81 4.00 16.87
N MET A 184 -12.26 4.69 15.86
CA MET A 184 -11.27 5.75 16.08
C MET A 184 -12.00 7.07 16.34
N GLU A 185 -12.45 7.28 17.56
CA GLU A 185 -13.24 8.42 17.97
C GLU A 185 -12.47 9.38 18.87
N ASP A 186 -11.92 8.88 19.97
CA ASP A 186 -11.26 9.65 21.02
C ASP A 186 -10.07 8.86 21.59
N HIS A 187 -8.94 9.53 21.82
CA HIS A 187 -7.71 8.92 22.31
C HIS A 187 -7.90 8.19 23.63
N ASP A 188 -8.49 8.86 24.63
CA ASP A 188 -8.58 8.33 25.99
C ASP A 188 -9.43 7.07 26.05
N SER A 189 -10.55 7.05 25.34
CA SER A 189 -11.42 5.88 25.21
C SER A 189 -10.70 4.71 24.53
N ILE A 190 -9.95 4.95 23.47
CA ILE A 190 -9.20 3.90 22.76
C ILE A 190 -8.08 3.36 23.64
N ILE A 191 -7.31 4.26 24.29
CA ILE A 191 -6.22 3.89 25.20
C ILE A 191 -6.77 3.08 26.38
N GLY A 192 -7.88 3.54 26.99
CA GLY A 192 -8.57 2.82 28.06
C GLY A 192 -8.96 1.41 27.63
N ARG A 193 -9.63 1.28 26.49
CA ARG A 193 -10.03 -0.03 25.94
C ARG A 193 -8.85 -0.95 25.70
N VAL A 194 -7.75 -0.45 25.12
CA VAL A 194 -6.54 -1.25 24.87
C VAL A 194 -5.89 -1.67 26.19
N LYS A 195 -5.84 -0.80 27.21
CA LYS A 195 -5.35 -1.16 28.56
C LYS A 195 -6.19 -2.26 29.20
N ASP A 196 -7.51 -2.21 29.07
CA ASP A 196 -8.41 -3.27 29.59
C ASP A 196 -8.10 -4.62 28.91
N LEU A 197 -7.89 -4.62 27.58
CA LEU A 197 -7.58 -5.81 26.79
C LEU A 197 -6.20 -6.40 27.10
N THR A 198 -5.30 -5.61 27.66
CA THR A 198 -3.88 -5.95 27.89
C THR A 198 -3.47 -5.93 29.37
N ALA A 199 -4.43 -5.91 30.28
CA ALA A 199 -4.18 -5.77 31.74
C ALA A 199 -3.26 -4.57 32.08
N GLY A 200 -3.43 -3.45 31.37
CA GLY A 200 -2.67 -2.21 31.56
C GLY A 200 -1.36 -2.12 30.78
N ALA A 201 -0.89 -3.21 30.16
CA ALA A 201 0.44 -3.27 29.53
C ALA A 201 0.55 -2.52 28.19
N CYS A 202 -0.55 -2.31 27.47
CA CYS A 202 -0.59 -1.88 26.08
C CYS A 202 -0.03 -2.93 25.09
N CYS A 203 0.22 -2.56 23.83
CA CYS A 203 0.52 -3.49 22.75
C CYS A 203 2.02 -3.70 22.55
N ASP A 204 2.43 -4.94 22.23
CA ASP A 204 3.82 -5.30 21.92
C ASP A 204 4.35 -4.56 20.69
N ARG A 205 3.48 -4.43 19.71
CA ARG A 205 3.73 -3.75 18.42
C ARG A 205 2.54 -2.87 18.09
N VAL A 206 2.78 -1.69 17.59
CA VAL A 206 1.71 -0.84 17.05
C VAL A 206 2.11 -0.36 15.68
N ILE A 207 1.26 -0.61 14.69
CA ILE A 207 1.47 -0.17 13.31
C ILE A 207 0.58 1.04 13.03
N GLU A 208 1.19 2.19 12.78
CA GLU A 208 0.51 3.38 12.29
C GLU A 208 0.45 3.31 10.75
N ALA A 209 -0.76 3.19 10.17
CA ALA A 209 -1.00 2.99 8.75
C ALA A 209 -1.89 4.07 8.11
N VAL A 210 -1.90 5.29 8.67
CA VAL A 210 -2.69 6.43 8.17
C VAL A 210 -1.82 7.55 7.59
N GLY A 211 -0.68 7.85 8.22
CA GLY A 211 0.23 8.92 7.84
C GLY A 211 -0.22 10.32 8.28
N LYS A 212 -0.85 10.45 9.45
CA LYS A 212 -1.32 11.73 10.01
C LYS A 212 -0.89 11.88 11.47
N GLN A 213 -0.89 13.13 11.97
CA GLN A 213 -0.46 13.44 13.34
C GLN A 213 -1.25 12.66 14.39
N TRP A 214 -2.57 12.79 14.39
CA TRP A 214 -3.43 12.19 15.41
C TRP A 214 -3.30 10.65 15.52
N PRO A 215 -3.27 9.86 14.42
CA PRO A 215 -2.98 8.42 14.49
C PRO A 215 -1.56 8.09 14.96
N LEU A 216 -0.57 8.93 14.66
CA LEU A 216 0.80 8.74 15.12
C LEU A 216 0.89 8.89 16.64
N ASP A 217 0.24 9.93 17.20
CA ASP A 217 0.19 10.18 18.63
C ASP A 217 -0.50 9.02 19.35
N LEU A 218 -1.67 8.61 18.83
CA LEU A 218 -2.38 7.44 19.34
C LEU A 218 -1.51 6.18 19.32
N ALA A 219 -0.86 5.90 18.20
CA ALA A 219 -0.04 4.70 18.06
C ALA A 219 1.11 4.66 19.07
N ALA A 220 1.72 5.81 19.37
CA ALA A 220 2.74 5.90 20.43
C ALA A 220 2.16 5.59 21.81
N GLU A 221 0.96 6.11 22.14
CA GLU A 221 0.28 5.84 23.42
C GLU A 221 -0.15 4.38 23.57
N LEU A 222 -0.50 3.71 22.47
CA LEU A 222 -0.87 2.29 22.49
C LEU A 222 0.34 1.35 22.57
N THR A 223 1.57 1.84 22.37
CA THR A 223 2.78 1.02 22.42
C THR A 223 3.24 0.86 23.88
N ARG A 224 3.43 -0.39 24.29
CA ARG A 224 3.90 -0.70 25.65
C ARG A 224 5.35 -0.27 25.91
N GLU A 225 5.79 -0.32 27.16
CA GLU A 225 7.22 -0.19 27.49
C GLU A 225 8.06 -1.20 26.71
N ARG A 226 9.19 -0.73 26.14
CA ARG A 226 10.09 -1.51 25.27
C ARG A 226 9.37 -2.17 24.09
N GLY A 227 8.21 -1.62 23.70
CA GLY A 227 7.46 -2.02 22.51
C GLY A 227 7.99 -1.37 21.25
N LYS A 228 7.47 -1.81 20.10
CA LYS A 228 7.84 -1.24 18.79
C LYS A 228 6.68 -0.42 18.23
N LEU A 229 6.94 0.83 17.89
CA LEU A 229 6.08 1.68 17.09
C LEU A 229 6.54 1.60 15.64
N ILE A 230 5.69 1.09 14.76
CA ILE A 230 5.99 0.94 13.33
C ILE A 230 5.24 2.01 12.54
N VAL A 231 5.99 2.93 11.94
CA VAL A 231 5.45 3.98 11.07
C VAL A 231 5.37 3.42 9.65
N ALA A 232 4.17 2.99 9.25
CA ALA A 232 3.85 2.45 7.95
C ALA A 232 3.05 3.42 7.07
N GLY A 233 2.37 4.39 7.68
CA GLY A 233 1.67 5.46 6.98
C GLY A 233 2.66 6.41 6.30
N TYR A 234 2.34 6.87 5.07
CA TYR A 234 3.19 7.83 4.35
C TYR A 234 2.86 9.26 4.76
N HIS A 235 3.72 9.86 5.59
CA HIS A 235 3.56 11.21 6.12
C HIS A 235 4.04 12.27 5.11
N GLN A 236 3.30 12.45 4.03
CA GLN A 236 3.71 13.27 2.87
C GLN A 236 3.24 14.73 2.92
N ASP A 237 2.44 15.09 3.92
CA ASP A 237 1.82 16.43 4.03
C ASP A 237 2.50 17.34 5.05
N GLY A 238 3.75 17.06 5.40
CA GLY A 238 4.62 17.92 6.20
C GLY A 238 5.20 17.25 7.45
N PRO A 239 5.93 18.03 8.28
CA PRO A 239 6.55 17.57 9.50
C PRO A 239 5.54 17.04 10.54
N ARG A 240 6.01 16.19 11.46
CA ARG A 240 5.25 15.70 12.60
C ARG A 240 5.91 16.10 13.90
N GLN A 241 5.10 16.37 14.91
CA GLN A 241 5.55 16.50 16.28
C GLN A 241 5.48 15.14 16.96
N VAL A 242 6.42 14.87 17.86
CA VAL A 242 6.44 13.63 18.65
C VAL A 242 6.63 13.94 20.12
N ASN A 243 5.95 13.19 20.98
CA ASN A 243 6.12 13.27 22.42
C ASN A 243 7.38 12.48 22.81
N MET A 244 8.56 13.12 22.69
CA MET A 244 9.84 12.49 23.02
C MET A 244 9.94 12.07 24.50
N TRP A 245 9.26 12.78 25.40
CA TRP A 245 9.21 12.37 26.81
C TRP A 245 8.57 10.99 26.98
N LEU A 246 7.41 10.77 26.33
CA LEU A 246 6.72 9.48 26.33
C LEU A 246 7.59 8.39 25.71
N TRP A 247 8.19 8.67 24.54
CA TRP A 247 9.01 7.70 23.82
C TRP A 247 10.23 7.27 24.64
N ASN A 248 10.91 8.24 25.26
CA ASN A 248 12.06 7.98 26.15
C ASN A 248 11.64 7.23 27.41
N TRP A 249 10.55 7.68 28.05
CA TRP A 249 10.07 7.06 29.30
C TRP A 249 9.73 5.59 29.10
N ARG A 250 9.10 5.25 27.98
CA ARG A 250 8.75 3.87 27.63
C ARG A 250 9.87 3.11 26.93
N GLY A 251 10.94 3.76 26.51
CA GLY A 251 12.04 3.13 25.74
C GLY A 251 11.54 2.48 24.45
N LEU A 252 10.77 3.25 23.66
CA LEU A 252 10.18 2.73 22.42
C LEU A 252 11.23 2.50 21.33
N ASP A 253 11.15 1.37 20.64
CA ASP A 253 11.79 1.18 19.34
C ASP A 253 10.87 1.77 18.28
N VAL A 254 11.29 2.84 17.62
CA VAL A 254 10.51 3.48 16.54
C VAL A 254 11.11 3.12 15.19
N ILE A 255 10.33 2.43 14.37
CA ILE A 255 10.75 1.90 13.08
C ILE A 255 9.98 2.58 11.97
N ASN A 256 10.65 3.37 11.13
CA ASN A 256 10.08 3.80 9.87
C ASN A 256 10.13 2.62 8.89
N ALA A 257 8.97 2.09 8.54
CA ALA A 257 8.87 0.85 7.78
C ALA A 257 8.82 1.04 6.25
N HIS A 258 9.05 2.25 5.76
CA HIS A 258 9.19 2.49 4.32
C HIS A 258 10.49 1.90 3.79
N GLU A 259 10.38 1.21 2.67
CA GLU A 259 11.53 0.66 1.95
C GLU A 259 11.97 1.63 0.83
N ARG A 260 13.28 1.69 0.59
CA ARG A 260 13.87 2.51 -0.48
C ARG A 260 14.82 1.70 -1.37
N ASP A 261 15.23 0.50 -0.94
CA ASP A 261 16.03 -0.40 -1.77
C ASP A 261 15.09 -1.16 -2.74
N PRO A 262 15.21 -0.96 -4.06
CA PRO A 262 14.37 -1.65 -5.04
C PRO A 262 14.45 -3.17 -4.94
N LYS A 263 15.60 -3.73 -4.55
CA LYS A 263 15.78 -5.19 -4.42
C LYS A 263 14.95 -5.77 -3.27
N ILE A 264 14.93 -5.09 -2.13
CA ILE A 264 14.10 -5.48 -0.99
C ILE A 264 12.63 -5.29 -1.34
N TYR A 265 12.31 -4.21 -2.04
CA TYR A 265 10.95 -3.92 -2.51
C TYR A 265 10.40 -5.06 -3.38
N VAL A 266 11.17 -5.45 -4.40
CA VAL A 266 10.80 -6.53 -5.32
C VAL A 266 10.79 -7.90 -4.62
N HIS A 267 11.64 -8.11 -3.61
CA HIS A 267 11.58 -9.32 -2.78
C HIS A 267 10.22 -9.44 -2.09
N GLY A 268 9.72 -8.39 -1.46
CA GLY A 268 8.37 -8.37 -0.89
C GLY A 268 7.26 -8.61 -1.92
N MET A 269 7.43 -8.12 -3.16
CA MET A 269 6.48 -8.42 -4.24
C MET A 269 6.48 -9.92 -4.60
N ARG A 270 7.64 -10.58 -4.63
CA ARG A 270 7.73 -12.03 -4.87
C ARG A 270 7.03 -12.83 -3.77
N GLU A 271 7.26 -12.48 -2.52
CA GLU A 271 6.59 -13.11 -1.38
C GLU A 271 5.07 -12.91 -1.44
N ALA A 272 4.61 -11.72 -1.84
CA ALA A 272 3.19 -11.46 -2.05
C ALA A 272 2.60 -12.33 -3.17
N VAL A 273 3.31 -12.48 -4.29
CA VAL A 273 2.90 -13.39 -5.38
C VAL A 273 2.77 -14.82 -4.88
N GLU A 274 3.75 -15.32 -4.12
CA GLU A 274 3.71 -16.67 -3.54
C GLU A 274 2.57 -16.84 -2.53
N ALA A 275 2.35 -15.85 -1.67
CA ALA A 275 1.28 -15.88 -0.67
C ALA A 275 -0.11 -15.92 -1.32
N VAL A 276 -0.31 -15.12 -2.38
CA VAL A 276 -1.61 -15.10 -3.08
C VAL A 276 -1.78 -16.34 -3.96
N ALA A 277 -0.76 -16.78 -4.68
CA ALA A 277 -0.83 -17.95 -5.53
C ALA A 277 -1.06 -19.26 -4.73
N SER A 278 -0.55 -19.32 -3.51
CA SER A 278 -0.79 -20.45 -2.58
C SER A 278 -2.10 -20.37 -1.80
N GLY A 279 -2.86 -19.29 -1.92
CA GLY A 279 -4.10 -19.05 -1.18
C GLY A 279 -3.91 -18.66 0.29
N ARG A 280 -2.68 -18.40 0.74
CA ARG A 280 -2.40 -17.88 2.10
C ARG A 280 -2.90 -16.45 2.30
N LEU A 281 -2.92 -15.67 1.22
CA LEU A 281 -3.45 -14.30 1.21
C LEU A 281 -4.43 -14.14 0.04
N ASP A 282 -5.62 -13.62 0.30
CA ASP A 282 -6.57 -13.25 -0.74
C ASP A 282 -6.90 -11.75 -0.66
N PRO A 283 -6.30 -10.90 -1.52
CA PRO A 283 -6.57 -9.48 -1.51
C PRO A 283 -7.80 -9.07 -2.34
N ARG A 284 -8.47 -9.98 -3.04
CA ARG A 284 -9.51 -9.67 -4.05
C ARG A 284 -10.66 -8.86 -3.49
N ALA A 285 -11.14 -9.21 -2.28
CA ALA A 285 -12.22 -8.49 -1.60
C ALA A 285 -11.84 -7.03 -1.23
N LEU A 286 -10.53 -6.72 -1.22
CA LEU A 286 -10.04 -5.38 -0.91
C LEU A 286 -10.01 -4.45 -2.12
N TYR A 287 -10.10 -4.98 -3.35
CA TYR A 287 -10.18 -4.19 -4.58
C TYR A 287 -11.62 -3.74 -4.82
N THR A 288 -12.06 -2.77 -4.05
CA THR A 288 -13.49 -2.44 -3.92
C THR A 288 -14.04 -1.60 -5.07
N HIS A 289 -13.19 -0.87 -5.79
CA HIS A 289 -13.63 0.03 -6.85
C HIS A 289 -12.73 -0.11 -8.07
N THR A 290 -13.33 -0.19 -9.24
CA THR A 290 -12.60 -0.29 -10.52
C THR A 290 -13.10 0.80 -11.47
N TYR A 291 -12.17 1.48 -12.12
CA TYR A 291 -12.42 2.57 -13.05
C TYR A 291 -11.64 2.35 -14.34
N PRO A 292 -12.19 2.70 -15.52
CA PRO A 292 -11.39 2.75 -16.74
C PRO A 292 -10.39 3.91 -16.67
N LEU A 293 -9.32 3.86 -17.46
CA LEU A 293 -8.30 4.91 -17.52
C LEU A 293 -8.89 6.32 -17.72
N ASP A 294 -9.95 6.44 -18.52
CA ASP A 294 -10.65 7.70 -18.78
C ASP A 294 -11.31 8.32 -17.54
N ARG A 295 -11.41 7.57 -16.45
CA ARG A 295 -11.98 7.99 -15.17
C ARG A 295 -10.95 7.94 -14.02
N LEU A 296 -9.65 8.09 -14.35
CA LEU A 296 -8.59 8.13 -13.34
C LEU A 296 -8.77 9.31 -12.37
N ASP A 297 -9.29 10.45 -12.83
CA ASP A 297 -9.68 11.58 -11.99
C ASP A 297 -10.66 11.16 -10.89
N THR A 298 -11.72 10.46 -11.29
CA THR A 298 -12.73 9.92 -10.36
C THR A 298 -12.12 8.88 -9.39
N ALA A 299 -11.19 8.06 -9.87
CA ALA A 299 -10.50 7.07 -9.03
C ALA A 299 -9.61 7.75 -7.96
N LEU A 300 -8.93 8.85 -8.31
CA LEU A 300 -8.13 9.65 -7.39
C LEU A 300 -9.03 10.37 -6.37
N ASP A 301 -10.13 10.96 -6.82
CA ASP A 301 -11.11 11.59 -5.94
C ASP A 301 -11.74 10.56 -4.98
N ALA A 302 -12.13 9.38 -5.47
CA ALA A 302 -12.64 8.31 -4.61
C ALA A 302 -11.58 7.84 -3.59
N THR A 303 -10.30 7.82 -3.96
CA THR A 303 -9.20 7.50 -3.05
C THR A 303 -9.02 8.56 -1.97
N ARG A 304 -9.27 9.85 -2.29
CA ARG A 304 -9.26 10.97 -1.33
C ARG A 304 -10.48 10.91 -0.40
N ASP A 305 -11.66 10.83 -0.98
CA ASP A 305 -12.94 11.01 -0.29
C ASP A 305 -13.41 9.74 0.42
N ARG A 306 -12.94 8.59 -0.03
CA ARG A 306 -13.21 7.26 0.55
C ARG A 306 -14.69 7.01 0.80
N PRO A 307 -15.52 6.95 -0.24
CA PRO A 307 -16.97 6.73 -0.09
C PRO A 307 -17.26 5.43 0.68
N ALA A 308 -18.52 5.22 1.04
CA ALA A 308 -18.93 4.00 1.74
C ALA A 308 -18.47 2.75 0.97
N GLY A 309 -17.89 1.79 1.66
CA GLY A 309 -17.34 0.56 1.06
C GLY A 309 -15.98 0.71 0.34
N PHE A 310 -15.33 1.87 0.39
CA PHE A 310 -14.06 2.08 -0.29
C PHE A 310 -12.85 1.56 0.51
N LEU A 311 -12.00 0.77 -0.14
CA LEU A 311 -10.66 0.42 0.37
C LEU A 311 -9.56 0.69 -0.65
N LYS A 312 -9.71 0.17 -1.86
CA LYS A 312 -8.73 0.29 -2.94
C LYS A 312 -9.43 0.52 -4.27
N ALA A 313 -8.95 1.50 -5.02
CA ALA A 313 -9.31 1.69 -6.41
C ALA A 313 -8.27 1.05 -7.33
N LEU A 314 -8.76 0.43 -8.40
CA LEU A 314 -7.97 -0.04 -9.54
C LEU A 314 -8.38 0.74 -10.79
N VAL A 315 -7.42 0.96 -11.68
CA VAL A 315 -7.65 1.45 -13.03
C VAL A 315 -7.41 0.32 -14.02
N THR A 316 -8.35 0.07 -14.93
CA THR A 316 -8.21 -0.88 -16.05
C THR A 316 -7.83 -0.15 -17.33
N LEU A 317 -7.07 -0.82 -18.20
CA LEU A 317 -6.44 -0.24 -19.39
C LEU A 317 -6.88 -0.95 -20.67
#